data_fbb039d95b47e68eed4fe45ce57b49c2
#
_entry.id   fbb039d95b47e68eed4fe45ce57b49c2
#
_cell.length_a   1.000
_cell.length_b   1.000
_cell.length_c   1.000
_cell.angle_alpha   90.00
_cell.angle_beta   90.00
_cell.angle_gamma   90.00
#
_symmetry.space_group_name_H-M   'P 1'
#
loop_
_entity.id
_entity.type
_entity.pdbx_description
1 polymer ?
#
loop_
_entity_poly.entity_id
_entity_poly.type
_entity_poly.pdbx_seq_one_letter_code
_entity_poly.pdbx_strand_id
1 'polypeptide(L)'
;MLRIALVGVSGRMGLSLIKAVATEKQAELTVAVSRPGSLAIGRDAGELAGIASLGVTVTDNLSDQLDAFDVLIDFTRPDASMDYIAICRAAGKPVVIGTTGYSERQKQLIQETSSDIGLVLAPNFSVGVNLSLKLLEMTAKVMGSYTDIEVIEAHHRHKVDAPSGTALRMGEVVAAALGRDLKDCAIYGREGDTGARERTTIGFSTIRAGDIVGEHTVMFADEGERVEITHKATSRMTFANGAVRAALWLADKKSGFYDMQDVLALK
;
A
#
# COMPACT_ATOMS: atom_id res chain seq x y z
N MET A 1 -1.50 9.24 23.68
CA MET A 1 -1.13 8.33 22.59
C MET A 1 -2.34 8.18 21.67
N LEU A 2 -2.13 8.05 20.36
CA LEU A 2 -3.21 7.81 19.40
C LEU A 2 -3.74 6.38 19.59
N ARG A 3 -5.04 6.23 19.82
CA ARG A 3 -5.68 4.91 19.98
C ARG A 3 -6.04 4.37 18.58
N ILE A 4 -5.47 3.24 18.25
CA ILE A 4 -5.63 2.63 16.92
C ILE A 4 -6.51 1.39 17.02
N ALA A 5 -7.51 1.30 16.13
CA ALA A 5 -8.24 0.09 15.83
C ALA A 5 -7.63 -0.60 14.62
N LEU A 6 -7.50 -1.91 14.66
CA LEU A 6 -7.10 -2.75 13.53
C LEU A 6 -8.21 -3.73 13.16
N VAL A 7 -8.54 -3.83 11.89
CA VAL A 7 -9.43 -4.89 11.37
C VAL A 7 -8.65 -5.88 10.51
N GLY A 8 -9.13 -7.14 10.46
CA GLY A 8 -8.44 -8.22 9.77
C GLY A 8 -7.15 -8.69 10.47
N VAL A 9 -7.11 -8.59 11.81
CA VAL A 9 -5.90 -8.84 12.63
C VAL A 9 -5.34 -10.26 12.52
N SER A 10 -6.13 -11.25 12.13
CA SER A 10 -5.67 -12.63 11.91
C SER A 10 -4.97 -12.85 10.57
N GLY A 11 -4.97 -11.86 9.68
CA GLY A 11 -4.28 -11.90 8.40
C GLY A 11 -2.78 -11.58 8.50
N ARG A 12 -2.02 -11.89 7.44
CA ARG A 12 -0.56 -11.61 7.38
C ARG A 12 -0.20 -10.15 7.63
N MET A 13 -0.97 -9.22 7.07
CA MET A 13 -0.78 -7.78 7.32
C MET A 13 -1.26 -7.39 8.71
N GLY A 14 -2.39 -7.94 9.19
CA GLY A 14 -2.89 -7.69 10.53
C GLY A 14 -1.86 -8.01 11.62
N LEU A 15 -1.20 -9.17 11.53
CA LEU A 15 -0.11 -9.55 12.45
C LEU A 15 1.08 -8.58 12.40
N SER A 16 1.43 -8.08 11.21
CA SER A 16 2.49 -7.08 11.06
C SER A 16 2.08 -5.71 11.61
N LEU A 17 0.82 -5.31 11.44
CA LEU A 17 0.26 -4.06 11.97
C LEU A 17 0.23 -4.08 13.49
N ILE A 18 -0.18 -5.17 14.13
CA ILE A 18 -0.12 -5.31 15.60
C ILE A 18 1.31 -5.03 16.10
N LYS A 19 2.32 -5.67 15.47
CA LYS A 19 3.74 -5.45 15.83
C LYS A 19 4.18 -4.00 15.60
N ALA A 20 3.76 -3.39 14.50
CA ALA A 20 4.11 -2.02 14.17
C ALA A 20 3.53 -1.03 15.20
N VAL A 21 2.25 -1.18 15.56
CA VAL A 21 1.62 -0.34 16.58
C VAL A 21 2.26 -0.56 17.95
N ALA A 22 2.56 -1.81 18.32
CA ALA A 22 3.19 -2.14 19.61
C ALA A 22 4.60 -1.54 19.79
N THR A 23 5.29 -1.21 18.68
CA THR A 23 6.62 -0.59 18.72
C THR A 23 6.59 0.93 18.57
N GLU A 24 5.44 1.52 18.19
CA GLU A 24 5.29 2.95 18.01
C GLU A 24 5.03 3.66 19.35
N LYS A 25 5.83 4.69 19.64
CA LYS A 25 5.74 5.41 20.92
C LYS A 25 4.56 6.39 21.00
N GLN A 26 4.03 6.82 19.87
CA GLN A 26 2.96 7.83 19.78
C GLN A 26 1.57 7.19 19.62
N ALA A 27 1.51 5.86 19.46
CA ALA A 27 0.27 5.13 19.25
C ALA A 27 0.16 3.91 20.19
N GLU A 28 -1.06 3.45 20.39
CA GLU A 28 -1.37 2.22 21.10
C GLU A 28 -2.49 1.47 20.40
N LEU A 29 -2.41 0.13 20.41
CA LEU A 29 -3.50 -0.71 19.95
C LEU A 29 -4.55 -0.80 21.05
N THR A 30 -5.77 -0.40 20.72
CA THR A 30 -6.89 -0.45 21.69
C THR A 30 -8.02 -1.36 21.22
N VAL A 31 -8.15 -1.59 19.91
CA VAL A 31 -9.19 -2.43 19.32
C VAL A 31 -8.58 -3.34 18.25
N ALA A 32 -8.87 -4.62 18.35
CA ALA A 32 -8.44 -5.65 17.40
C ALA A 32 -9.64 -6.45 16.92
N VAL A 33 -9.94 -6.38 15.61
CA VAL A 33 -11.13 -7.04 15.03
C VAL A 33 -10.72 -8.08 14.01
N SER A 34 -11.33 -9.25 14.08
CA SER A 34 -11.24 -10.31 13.11
C SER A 34 -12.62 -10.65 12.55
N ARG A 35 -12.68 -11.32 11.40
CA ARG A 35 -13.98 -11.75 10.82
C ARG A 35 -14.73 -12.66 11.78
N PRO A 36 -16.07 -12.67 11.78
CA PRO A 36 -16.87 -13.61 12.53
C PRO A 36 -16.43 -15.07 12.28
N GLY A 37 -16.42 -15.88 13.34
CA GLY A 37 -15.99 -17.28 13.29
C GLY A 37 -14.47 -17.50 13.19
N SER A 38 -13.66 -16.45 13.32
CA SER A 38 -12.20 -16.59 13.37
C SER A 38 -11.75 -17.23 14.68
N LEU A 39 -10.79 -18.15 14.62
CA LEU A 39 -10.12 -18.75 15.79
C LEU A 39 -9.28 -17.73 16.59
N ALA A 40 -9.13 -16.51 16.09
CA ALA A 40 -8.43 -15.44 16.79
C ALA A 40 -9.33 -14.74 17.83
N ILE A 41 -10.66 -14.86 17.73
CA ILE A 41 -11.60 -14.20 18.64
C ILE A 41 -11.38 -14.71 20.07
N GLY A 42 -11.38 -13.78 21.03
CA GLY A 42 -11.12 -14.07 22.44
C GLY A 42 -9.64 -14.18 22.83
N ARG A 43 -8.71 -14.20 21.85
CA ARG A 43 -7.27 -14.22 22.11
C ARG A 43 -6.73 -12.81 22.30
N ASP A 44 -5.61 -12.67 23.00
CA ASP A 44 -4.85 -11.42 23.04
C ASP A 44 -4.19 -11.12 21.69
N ALA A 45 -4.28 -9.89 21.24
CA ALA A 45 -3.72 -9.46 19.94
C ALA A 45 -2.19 -9.56 19.88
N GLY A 46 -1.49 -9.24 20.98
CA GLY A 46 -0.04 -9.37 21.05
C GLY A 46 0.40 -10.84 20.95
N GLU A 47 -0.22 -11.73 21.72
CA GLU A 47 0.05 -13.16 21.66
C GLU A 47 -0.26 -13.73 20.26
N LEU A 48 -1.37 -13.30 19.64
CA LEU A 48 -1.72 -13.66 18.27
C LEU A 48 -0.61 -13.27 17.28
N ALA A 49 0.01 -12.12 17.47
CA ALA A 49 1.11 -11.63 16.64
C ALA A 49 2.48 -12.22 17.01
N GLY A 50 2.57 -13.03 18.08
CA GLY A 50 3.83 -13.63 18.55
C GLY A 50 4.74 -12.64 19.27
N ILE A 51 4.15 -11.67 19.98
CA ILE A 51 4.82 -10.75 20.90
C ILE A 51 4.22 -10.85 22.30
N ALA A 52 4.69 -10.07 23.26
CA ALA A 52 4.11 -10.01 24.58
C ALA A 52 2.62 -9.61 24.53
N SER A 53 1.83 -10.08 25.51
CA SER A 53 0.43 -9.67 25.65
C SER A 53 0.29 -8.16 25.70
N LEU A 54 -0.69 -7.65 24.95
CA LEU A 54 -1.04 -6.23 24.89
C LEU A 54 -2.27 -5.89 25.73
N GLY A 55 -2.94 -6.89 26.30
CA GLY A 55 -4.20 -6.69 27.03
C GLY A 55 -5.39 -6.35 26.11
N VAL A 56 -5.25 -6.54 24.79
CA VAL A 56 -6.29 -6.24 23.80
C VAL A 56 -6.88 -7.53 23.26
N THR A 57 -8.10 -7.82 23.69
CA THR A 57 -8.83 -9.03 23.24
C THR A 57 -9.37 -8.83 21.82
N VAL A 58 -9.13 -9.81 20.94
CA VAL A 58 -9.67 -9.81 19.58
C VAL A 58 -11.17 -10.04 19.62
N THR A 59 -11.94 -9.17 18.97
CA THR A 59 -13.41 -9.26 18.81
C THR A 59 -13.80 -9.42 17.33
N ASP A 60 -15.07 -9.62 17.05
CA ASP A 60 -15.63 -9.65 15.68
C ASP A 60 -16.56 -8.46 15.40
N ASN A 61 -16.77 -7.55 16.36
CA ASN A 61 -17.66 -6.41 16.21
C ASN A 61 -16.93 -5.08 16.46
N LEU A 62 -16.75 -4.29 15.41
CA LEU A 62 -16.18 -2.95 15.51
C LEU A 62 -17.16 -1.94 16.12
N SER A 63 -18.47 -2.12 15.86
CA SER A 63 -19.48 -1.13 16.28
C SER A 63 -19.59 -0.98 17.80
N ASP A 64 -19.27 -2.04 18.54
CA ASP A 64 -19.30 -2.00 20.01
C ASP A 64 -18.05 -1.32 20.61
N GLN A 65 -17.08 -0.92 19.79
CA GLN A 65 -15.77 -0.42 20.20
C GLN A 65 -15.51 1.04 19.79
N LEU A 66 -16.51 1.76 19.30
CA LEU A 66 -16.34 3.07 18.67
C LEU A 66 -15.71 4.12 19.58
N ASP A 67 -15.95 4.06 20.89
CA ASP A 67 -15.38 5.00 21.86
C ASP A 67 -13.94 4.64 22.29
N ALA A 68 -13.48 3.45 21.91
CA ALA A 68 -12.18 2.91 22.31
C ALA A 68 -11.03 3.28 21.37
N PHE A 69 -11.27 3.87 20.21
CA PHE A 69 -10.23 4.22 19.24
C PHE A 69 -10.43 5.59 18.60
N ASP A 70 -9.38 6.13 18.00
CA ASP A 70 -9.35 7.41 17.31
C ASP A 70 -9.25 7.24 15.79
N VAL A 71 -8.49 6.26 15.30
CA VAL A 71 -8.25 5.96 13.87
C VAL A 71 -8.34 4.47 13.62
N LEU A 72 -8.99 4.07 12.51
CA LEU A 72 -9.02 2.70 12.03
C LEU A 72 -7.93 2.47 10.97
N ILE A 73 -7.25 1.30 11.01
CA ILE A 73 -6.42 0.82 9.90
C ILE A 73 -7.04 -0.47 9.34
N ASP A 74 -7.29 -0.46 8.03
CA ASP A 74 -7.96 -1.54 7.31
C ASP A 74 -7.11 -2.10 6.16
N PHE A 75 -6.76 -3.40 6.26
CA PHE A 75 -6.11 -4.20 5.22
C PHE A 75 -6.90 -5.51 5.00
N THR A 76 -8.20 -5.40 4.78
CA THR A 76 -9.09 -6.56 4.63
C THR A 76 -9.39 -6.87 3.16
N ARG A 77 -10.66 -6.91 2.80
CA ARG A 77 -11.16 -7.13 1.43
C ARG A 77 -12.20 -6.06 1.09
N PRO A 78 -12.42 -5.75 -0.19
CA PRO A 78 -13.31 -4.64 -0.59
C PRO A 78 -14.66 -4.60 0.11
N ASP A 79 -15.38 -5.70 0.14
CA ASP A 79 -16.74 -5.71 0.72
C ASP A 79 -16.69 -5.45 2.25
N ALA A 80 -15.84 -6.16 2.99
CA ALA A 80 -15.67 -5.93 4.42
C ALA A 80 -15.16 -4.52 4.73
N SER A 81 -14.27 -4.01 3.90
CA SER A 81 -13.75 -2.64 4.01
C SER A 81 -14.86 -1.60 3.88
N MET A 82 -15.78 -1.79 2.94
CA MET A 82 -16.92 -0.87 2.78
C MET A 82 -17.80 -0.83 4.03
N ASP A 83 -18.03 -1.97 4.69
CA ASP A 83 -18.77 -2.04 5.94
C ASP A 83 -18.05 -1.26 7.05
N TYR A 84 -16.75 -1.44 7.22
CA TYR A 84 -15.96 -0.72 8.20
C TYR A 84 -15.89 0.79 7.93
N ILE A 85 -15.76 1.19 6.67
CA ILE A 85 -15.79 2.59 6.25
C ILE A 85 -17.15 3.22 6.60
N ALA A 86 -18.27 2.53 6.35
CA ALA A 86 -19.60 3.02 6.68
C ALA A 86 -19.78 3.20 8.21
N ILE A 87 -19.31 2.24 9.01
CA ILE A 87 -19.31 2.33 10.48
C ILE A 87 -18.49 3.54 10.94
N CYS A 88 -17.28 3.70 10.42
CA CYS A 88 -16.39 4.81 10.78
C CYS A 88 -16.97 6.17 10.36
N ARG A 89 -17.56 6.25 9.14
CA ARG A 89 -18.26 7.46 8.67
C ARG A 89 -19.35 7.89 9.62
N ALA A 90 -20.22 6.96 10.05
CA ALA A 90 -21.31 7.24 10.98
C ALA A 90 -20.81 7.72 12.36
N ALA A 91 -19.61 7.27 12.78
CA ALA A 91 -18.99 7.61 14.05
C ALA A 91 -17.99 8.79 13.95
N GLY A 92 -17.79 9.38 12.78
CA GLY A 92 -16.83 10.46 12.58
C GLY A 92 -15.36 10.03 12.77
N LYS A 93 -15.04 8.74 12.53
CA LYS A 93 -13.68 8.17 12.74
C LYS A 93 -12.90 8.12 11.43
N PRO A 94 -11.68 8.66 11.36
CA PRO A 94 -10.83 8.57 10.18
C PRO A 94 -10.33 7.15 9.94
N VAL A 95 -10.04 6.84 8.64
CA VAL A 95 -9.63 5.48 8.23
C VAL A 95 -8.41 5.50 7.32
N VAL A 96 -7.44 4.65 7.62
CA VAL A 96 -6.32 4.30 6.75
C VAL A 96 -6.64 2.99 6.02
N ILE A 97 -6.67 3.04 4.69
CA ILE A 97 -7.17 1.96 3.83
C ILE A 97 -6.05 1.43 2.96
N GLY A 98 -5.60 0.20 3.27
CA GLY A 98 -4.63 -0.55 2.46
C GLY A 98 -5.29 -1.68 1.65
N THR A 99 -6.60 -1.84 1.75
CA THR A 99 -7.38 -2.76 0.93
C THR A 99 -7.36 -2.29 -0.53
N THR A 100 -7.19 -3.24 -1.46
CA THR A 100 -7.14 -3.00 -2.91
C THR A 100 -8.20 -3.84 -3.63
N GLY A 101 -8.45 -3.53 -4.91
CA GLY A 101 -9.39 -4.31 -5.73
C GLY A 101 -10.84 -3.82 -5.65
N TYR A 102 -11.07 -2.58 -5.24
CA TYR A 102 -12.39 -1.96 -5.27
C TYR A 102 -12.92 -1.79 -6.69
N SER A 103 -14.23 -2.01 -6.86
CA SER A 103 -14.96 -1.61 -8.06
C SER A 103 -15.04 -0.08 -8.18
N GLU A 104 -15.31 0.45 -9.37
CA GLU A 104 -15.47 1.90 -9.59
C GLU A 104 -16.56 2.51 -8.68
N ARG A 105 -17.67 1.80 -8.49
CA ARG A 105 -18.74 2.23 -7.56
C ARG A 105 -18.23 2.32 -6.11
N GLN A 106 -17.45 1.35 -5.64
CA GLN A 106 -16.88 1.38 -4.29
C GLN A 106 -15.89 2.53 -4.15
N LYS A 107 -15.03 2.78 -5.15
CA LYS A 107 -14.11 3.92 -5.17
C LYS A 107 -14.85 5.25 -5.07
N GLN A 108 -15.95 5.41 -5.82
CA GLN A 108 -16.80 6.59 -5.76
C GLN A 108 -17.38 6.79 -4.35
N LEU A 109 -17.93 5.74 -3.73
CA LEU A 109 -18.47 5.81 -2.36
C LEU A 109 -17.39 6.17 -1.32
N ILE A 110 -16.17 5.64 -1.48
CA ILE A 110 -15.02 6.01 -0.63
C ILE A 110 -14.68 7.49 -0.82
N GLN A 111 -14.66 7.97 -2.06
CA GLN A 111 -14.41 9.38 -2.37
C GLN A 111 -15.50 10.29 -1.76
N GLU A 112 -16.77 9.93 -1.86
CA GLU A 112 -17.88 10.67 -1.25
C GLU A 112 -17.78 10.70 0.29
N THR A 113 -17.34 9.59 0.92
CA THR A 113 -17.15 9.49 2.37
C THR A 113 -16.07 10.47 2.89
N SER A 114 -15.12 10.83 2.05
CA SER A 114 -14.04 11.76 2.44
C SER A 114 -14.49 13.19 2.74
N SER A 115 -15.71 13.55 2.36
CA SER A 115 -16.32 14.82 2.78
C SER A 115 -16.66 14.86 4.28
N ASP A 116 -16.90 13.70 4.88
CA ASP A 116 -17.34 13.57 6.26
C ASP A 116 -16.20 13.22 7.22
N ILE A 117 -15.28 12.37 6.77
CA ILE A 117 -14.13 11.91 7.57
C ILE A 117 -12.82 11.94 6.77
N GLY A 118 -11.69 11.97 7.48
CA GLY A 118 -10.37 11.84 6.86
C GLY A 118 -10.13 10.40 6.38
N LEU A 119 -9.73 10.24 5.12
CA LEU A 119 -9.38 8.94 4.52
C LEU A 119 -7.98 9.00 3.90
N VAL A 120 -7.13 8.03 4.24
CA VAL A 120 -5.91 7.74 3.47
C VAL A 120 -6.13 6.43 2.72
N LEU A 121 -6.21 6.47 1.39
CA LEU A 121 -6.30 5.29 0.54
C LEU A 121 -5.01 5.15 -0.28
N ALA A 122 -4.28 4.06 -0.09
CA ALA A 122 -3.08 3.80 -0.87
C ALA A 122 -2.93 2.31 -1.21
N PRO A 123 -2.53 1.97 -2.45
CA PRO A 123 -2.26 0.59 -2.82
C PRO A 123 -0.95 0.05 -2.21
N ASN A 124 -0.08 0.95 -1.73
CA ASN A 124 1.18 0.60 -1.11
C ASN A 124 1.57 1.65 -0.05
N PHE A 125 1.82 1.21 1.17
CA PHE A 125 2.19 2.06 2.31
C PHE A 125 3.70 2.16 2.56
N SER A 126 4.56 1.50 1.77
CA SER A 126 6.00 1.65 1.91
C SER A 126 6.44 3.08 1.62
N VAL A 127 7.13 3.70 2.58
CA VAL A 127 7.75 5.02 2.39
C VAL A 127 8.73 4.99 1.22
N GLY A 128 9.55 3.93 1.14
CA GLY A 128 10.54 3.77 0.06
C GLY A 128 9.90 3.64 -1.32
N VAL A 129 8.81 2.86 -1.47
CA VAL A 129 8.08 2.75 -2.74
C VAL A 129 7.51 4.11 -3.14
N ASN A 130 6.85 4.82 -2.23
CA ASN A 130 6.24 6.11 -2.55
C ASN A 130 7.27 7.20 -2.88
N LEU A 131 8.42 7.20 -2.20
CA LEU A 131 9.55 8.06 -2.57
C LEU A 131 10.09 7.68 -3.94
N SER A 132 10.27 6.38 -4.23
CA SER A 132 10.71 5.92 -5.56
C SER A 132 9.77 6.38 -6.67
N LEU A 133 8.44 6.35 -6.46
CA LEU A 133 7.48 6.87 -7.45
C LEU A 133 7.71 8.37 -7.76
N LYS A 134 8.01 9.17 -6.73
CA LYS A 134 8.32 10.60 -6.94
C LYS A 134 9.65 10.80 -7.68
N LEU A 135 10.67 10.05 -7.33
CA LEU A 135 11.96 10.07 -8.03
C LEU A 135 11.81 9.64 -9.49
N LEU A 136 10.98 8.63 -9.77
CA LEU A 136 10.66 8.17 -11.13
C LEU A 136 9.97 9.25 -11.95
N GLU A 137 8.99 9.96 -11.38
CA GLU A 137 8.35 11.10 -12.04
C GLU A 137 9.37 12.17 -12.43
N MET A 138 10.27 12.52 -11.50
CA MET A 138 11.32 13.53 -11.74
C MET A 138 12.31 13.06 -12.81
N THR A 139 12.79 11.82 -12.73
CA THR A 139 13.75 11.24 -13.68
C THR A 139 13.14 11.13 -15.08
N ALA A 140 11.89 10.68 -15.18
CA ALA A 140 11.19 10.57 -16.44
C ALA A 140 11.05 11.94 -17.15
N LYS A 141 10.74 13.01 -16.41
CA LYS A 141 10.68 14.38 -16.97
C LYS A 141 12.01 14.86 -17.52
N VAL A 142 13.14 14.45 -16.94
CA VAL A 142 14.49 14.88 -17.35
C VAL A 142 15.05 14.00 -18.47
N MET A 143 14.96 12.66 -18.32
CA MET A 143 15.64 11.69 -19.18
C MET A 143 14.73 10.89 -20.09
N GLY A 144 13.44 10.78 -19.76
CA GLY A 144 12.56 9.78 -20.39
C GLY A 144 12.27 10.01 -21.87
N SER A 145 12.53 11.20 -22.43
CA SER A 145 12.32 11.48 -23.85
C SER A 145 13.38 10.87 -24.77
N TYR A 146 14.58 10.57 -24.24
CA TYR A 146 15.71 10.07 -25.03
C TYR A 146 16.31 8.76 -24.53
N THR A 147 15.90 8.26 -23.33
CA THR A 147 16.40 7.00 -22.77
C THR A 147 15.45 5.83 -23.06
N ASP A 148 16.00 4.63 -23.04
CA ASP A 148 15.26 3.38 -22.98
C ASP A 148 14.83 3.09 -21.54
N ILE A 149 13.55 2.70 -21.38
CA ILE A 149 12.97 2.55 -20.03
C ILE A 149 12.56 1.10 -19.82
N GLU A 150 13.09 0.48 -18.75
CA GLU A 150 12.80 -0.89 -18.37
C GLU A 150 12.43 -0.99 -16.90
N VAL A 151 11.35 -1.69 -16.60
CA VAL A 151 10.89 -2.02 -15.24
C VAL A 151 11.20 -3.48 -14.96
N ILE A 152 12.02 -3.74 -13.95
CA ILE A 152 12.42 -5.08 -13.53
C ILE A 152 11.86 -5.33 -12.15
N GLU A 153 11.14 -6.44 -11.94
CA GLU A 153 10.59 -6.78 -10.65
C GLU A 153 10.84 -8.25 -10.26
N ALA A 154 11.05 -8.48 -8.97
CA ALA A 154 11.25 -9.81 -8.44
C ALA A 154 10.41 -10.03 -7.18
N HIS A 155 9.73 -11.18 -7.11
CA HIS A 155 8.97 -11.62 -5.94
C HIS A 155 9.12 -13.12 -5.72
N HIS A 156 8.62 -13.56 -4.55
CA HIS A 156 8.61 -14.98 -4.16
C HIS A 156 7.82 -15.85 -5.16
N ARG A 157 8.16 -17.15 -5.20
CA ARG A 157 7.57 -18.14 -6.12
C ARG A 157 6.04 -18.27 -6.05
N HIS A 158 5.41 -17.83 -4.96
CA HIS A 158 3.96 -17.96 -4.73
C HIS A 158 3.16 -16.72 -5.18
N LYS A 159 3.81 -15.69 -5.73
CA LYS A 159 3.09 -14.52 -6.27
C LYS A 159 2.48 -14.87 -7.62
N VAL A 160 1.16 -14.67 -7.73
CA VAL A 160 0.38 -15.11 -8.90
C VAL A 160 0.22 -14.05 -9.98
N ASP A 161 0.17 -12.77 -9.59
CA ASP A 161 0.09 -11.65 -10.54
C ASP A 161 1.48 -11.30 -11.12
N ALA A 162 1.54 -11.01 -12.41
CA ALA A 162 2.73 -10.60 -13.14
C ALA A 162 2.34 -9.64 -14.29
N PRO A 163 2.95 -8.45 -14.39
CA PRO A 163 3.83 -7.83 -13.40
C PRO A 163 3.10 -7.53 -12.07
N SER A 164 3.87 -7.23 -11.02
CA SER A 164 3.31 -6.82 -9.74
C SER A 164 2.58 -5.47 -9.85
N GLY A 165 1.56 -5.25 -8.99
CA GLY A 165 0.86 -3.96 -8.96
C GLY A 165 1.79 -2.76 -8.71
N THR A 166 2.88 -2.93 -7.95
CA THR A 166 3.89 -1.89 -7.74
C THR A 166 4.69 -1.62 -9.02
N ALA A 167 5.08 -2.64 -9.77
CA ALA A 167 5.77 -2.48 -11.05
C ALA A 167 4.88 -1.77 -12.08
N LEU A 168 3.61 -2.15 -12.18
CA LEU A 168 2.64 -1.47 -13.04
C LEU A 168 2.50 0.00 -12.64
N ARG A 169 2.39 0.30 -11.35
CA ARG A 169 2.31 1.68 -10.85
C ARG A 169 3.57 2.50 -11.17
N MET A 170 4.76 1.90 -11.09
CA MET A 170 6.00 2.55 -11.51
C MET A 170 5.98 2.89 -13.01
N GLY A 171 5.56 1.95 -13.85
CA GLY A 171 5.37 2.19 -15.28
C GLY A 171 4.33 3.26 -15.59
N GLU A 172 3.19 3.27 -14.88
CA GLU A 172 2.14 4.29 -15.03
C GLU A 172 2.67 5.70 -14.70
N VAL A 173 3.43 5.85 -13.61
CA VAL A 173 4.01 7.14 -13.20
C VAL A 173 4.99 7.65 -14.27
N VAL A 174 5.84 6.76 -14.79
CA VAL A 174 6.78 7.10 -15.87
C VAL A 174 6.04 7.47 -17.16
N ALA A 175 5.06 6.66 -17.57
CA ALA A 175 4.25 6.92 -18.76
C ALA A 175 3.51 8.26 -18.66
N ALA A 176 2.84 8.51 -17.53
CA ALA A 176 2.13 9.75 -17.28
C ALA A 176 3.06 10.98 -17.30
N ALA A 177 4.26 10.88 -16.71
CA ALA A 177 5.25 11.96 -16.75
C ALA A 177 5.73 12.30 -18.17
N LEU A 178 5.62 11.34 -19.11
CA LEU A 178 5.96 11.48 -20.53
C LEU A 178 4.76 11.76 -21.44
N GLY A 179 3.57 11.96 -20.85
CA GLY A 179 2.34 12.16 -21.62
C GLY A 179 1.89 10.94 -22.42
N ARG A 180 2.23 9.72 -21.97
CA ARG A 180 1.90 8.43 -22.60
C ARG A 180 0.85 7.67 -21.78
N ASP A 181 0.03 6.86 -22.43
CA ASP A 181 -0.75 5.81 -21.74
C ASP A 181 0.10 4.53 -21.66
N LEU A 182 0.25 3.96 -20.46
CA LEU A 182 1.01 2.74 -20.26
C LEU A 182 0.46 1.58 -21.12
N LYS A 183 -0.85 1.53 -21.35
CA LYS A 183 -1.49 0.48 -22.15
C LYS A 183 -0.97 0.46 -23.60
N ASP A 184 -0.59 1.63 -24.13
CA ASP A 184 -0.16 1.77 -25.52
C ASP A 184 1.35 1.57 -25.69
N CYS A 185 2.14 1.70 -24.62
CA CYS A 185 3.60 1.67 -24.68
C CYS A 185 4.26 0.55 -23.84
N ALA A 186 3.48 -0.26 -23.11
CA ALA A 186 4.04 -1.34 -22.30
C ALA A 186 4.37 -2.57 -23.15
N ILE A 187 5.56 -3.16 -22.91
CA ILE A 187 5.98 -4.45 -23.47
C ILE A 187 6.25 -5.41 -22.30
N TYR A 188 5.46 -6.49 -22.24
CA TYR A 188 5.54 -7.49 -21.16
C TYR A 188 6.36 -8.70 -21.59
N GLY A 189 7.69 -8.62 -21.39
CA GLY A 189 8.63 -9.65 -21.81
C GLY A 189 9.01 -9.55 -23.29
N ARG A 190 10.15 -10.18 -23.64
CA ARG A 190 10.64 -10.35 -25.02
C ARG A 190 11.15 -11.76 -25.16
N GLU A 191 10.84 -12.41 -26.28
CA GLU A 191 11.26 -13.77 -26.59
C GLU A 191 11.61 -13.88 -28.08
N GLY A 192 12.68 -14.61 -28.40
CA GLY A 192 13.14 -14.84 -29.78
C GLY A 192 13.74 -13.57 -30.41
N ASP A 193 13.61 -13.47 -31.73
CA ASP A 193 14.07 -12.33 -32.52
C ASP A 193 12.94 -11.30 -32.60
N THR A 194 13.03 -10.24 -31.77
CA THR A 194 12.02 -9.17 -31.66
C THR A 194 12.40 -7.91 -32.44
N GLY A 195 13.54 -7.93 -33.15
CA GLY A 195 14.11 -6.75 -33.79
C GLY A 195 14.63 -5.73 -32.74
N ALA A 196 15.05 -4.57 -33.26
CA ALA A 196 15.50 -3.47 -32.40
C ALA A 196 14.34 -2.92 -31.55
N ARG A 197 14.66 -2.58 -30.32
CA ARG A 197 13.70 -1.97 -29.39
C ARG A 197 13.21 -0.61 -29.89
N GLU A 198 11.92 -0.36 -29.80
CA GLU A 198 11.37 0.98 -30.00
C GLU A 198 11.57 1.87 -28.78
N ARG A 199 12.03 3.10 -28.99
CA ARG A 199 12.39 4.04 -27.93
C ARG A 199 11.20 4.50 -27.07
N THR A 200 10.00 4.51 -27.65
CA THR A 200 8.78 4.93 -26.94
C THR A 200 8.22 3.90 -25.97
N THR A 201 8.71 2.67 -26.00
CA THR A 201 8.20 1.59 -25.16
C THR A 201 8.74 1.62 -23.74
N ILE A 202 7.96 1.10 -22.80
CA ILE A 202 8.36 0.79 -21.43
C ILE A 202 8.34 -0.73 -21.28
N GLY A 203 9.51 -1.35 -21.13
CA GLY A 203 9.62 -2.79 -20.98
C GLY A 203 9.37 -3.26 -19.56
N PHE A 204 8.88 -4.50 -19.41
CA PHE A 204 8.68 -5.14 -18.11
C PHE A 204 9.35 -6.51 -18.09
N SER A 205 10.18 -6.77 -17.08
CA SER A 205 10.81 -8.05 -16.80
C SER A 205 10.39 -8.55 -15.41
N THR A 206 9.82 -9.74 -15.36
CA THR A 206 9.24 -10.32 -14.15
C THR A 206 10.03 -11.53 -13.68
N ILE A 207 10.48 -11.54 -12.42
CA ILE A 207 11.19 -12.64 -11.78
C ILE A 207 10.35 -13.22 -10.66
N ARG A 208 10.26 -14.57 -10.58
CA ARG A 208 9.64 -15.32 -9.48
C ARG A 208 10.66 -16.30 -8.92
N ALA A 209 11.15 -16.04 -7.69
CA ALA A 209 12.22 -16.85 -7.08
C ALA A 209 12.15 -16.80 -5.54
N GLY A 210 12.44 -17.94 -4.92
CA GLY A 210 12.64 -18.06 -3.48
C GLY A 210 11.52 -17.44 -2.65
N ASP A 211 11.94 -16.65 -1.68
CA ASP A 211 11.12 -15.94 -0.69
C ASP A 211 11.19 -14.40 -0.81
N ILE A 212 11.66 -13.89 -1.95
CA ILE A 212 11.79 -12.44 -2.22
C ILE A 212 10.48 -11.73 -1.88
N VAL A 213 10.55 -10.77 -0.97
CA VAL A 213 9.36 -10.02 -0.50
C VAL A 213 8.85 -9.09 -1.59
N GLY A 214 9.76 -8.40 -2.27
CA GLY A 214 9.47 -7.54 -3.41
C GLY A 214 10.64 -6.62 -3.73
N GLU A 215 11.15 -6.72 -4.93
CA GLU A 215 12.20 -5.85 -5.47
C GLU A 215 11.72 -5.24 -6.77
N HIS A 216 12.04 -3.97 -6.98
CA HIS A 216 11.65 -3.22 -8.17
C HIS A 216 12.78 -2.28 -8.56
N THR A 217 13.18 -2.36 -9.82
CA THR A 217 14.15 -1.43 -10.42
C THR A 217 13.54 -0.83 -11.68
N VAL A 218 13.60 0.48 -11.81
CA VAL A 218 13.32 1.15 -13.08
C VAL A 218 14.62 1.73 -13.59
N MET A 219 14.98 1.34 -14.79
CA MET A 219 16.19 1.74 -15.51
C MET A 219 15.82 2.76 -16.59
N PHE A 220 16.59 3.84 -16.67
CA PHE A 220 16.63 4.80 -17.75
C PHE A 220 18.02 4.71 -18.37
N ALA A 221 18.13 4.15 -19.55
CA ALA A 221 19.41 3.84 -20.19
C ALA A 221 19.58 4.57 -21.51
N ASP A 222 20.72 5.22 -21.71
CA ASP A 222 21.17 5.81 -22.96
C ASP A 222 22.60 5.35 -23.30
N GLU A 223 23.12 5.76 -24.43
CA GLU A 223 24.51 5.48 -24.83
C GLU A 223 25.47 6.16 -23.85
N GLY A 224 26.28 5.37 -23.15
CA GLY A 224 27.32 5.83 -22.23
C GLY A 224 26.88 6.05 -20.78
N GLU A 225 25.59 6.12 -20.46
CA GLU A 225 25.09 6.23 -19.09
C GLU A 225 23.74 5.55 -18.87
N ARG A 226 23.44 5.24 -17.62
CA ARG A 226 22.11 4.85 -17.17
C ARG A 226 21.85 5.27 -15.74
N VAL A 227 20.60 5.55 -15.44
CA VAL A 227 20.12 5.81 -14.07
C VAL A 227 19.18 4.68 -13.67
N GLU A 228 19.40 4.11 -12.49
CA GLU A 228 18.56 3.04 -11.93
C GLU A 228 17.96 3.52 -10.60
N ILE A 229 16.64 3.44 -10.48
CA ILE A 229 15.94 3.69 -9.22
C ILE A 229 15.43 2.35 -8.71
N THR A 230 16.02 1.88 -7.61
CA THR A 230 15.76 0.56 -7.05
C THR A 230 15.17 0.65 -5.65
N HIS A 231 14.09 -0.10 -5.42
CA HIS A 231 13.52 -0.35 -4.11
C HIS A 231 13.50 -1.84 -3.81
N LYS A 232 14.01 -2.24 -2.63
CA LYS A 232 13.99 -3.62 -2.15
C LYS A 232 13.30 -3.71 -0.80
N ALA A 233 12.19 -4.45 -0.73
CA ALA A 233 11.53 -4.76 0.52
C ALA A 233 12.05 -6.11 1.05
N THR A 234 12.58 -6.12 2.26
CA THR A 234 13.06 -7.34 2.95
C THR A 234 12.08 -7.83 4.01
N SER A 235 11.08 -7.02 4.35
CA SER A 235 10.06 -7.33 5.35
C SER A 235 8.75 -6.64 5.06
N ARG A 236 7.62 -7.28 5.44
CA ARG A 236 6.29 -6.64 5.43
C ARG A 236 6.14 -5.52 6.45
N MET A 237 7.04 -5.41 7.42
CA MET A 237 7.03 -4.34 8.41
C MET A 237 7.14 -2.95 7.76
N THR A 238 7.78 -2.82 6.59
CA THR A 238 7.84 -1.55 5.87
C THR A 238 6.45 -1.01 5.50
N PHE A 239 5.51 -1.89 5.14
CA PHE A 239 4.13 -1.50 4.83
C PHE A 239 3.33 -1.20 6.10
N ALA A 240 3.52 -2.01 7.16
CA ALA A 240 2.84 -1.83 8.44
C ALA A 240 3.27 -0.51 9.13
N ASN A 241 4.56 -0.22 9.15
CA ASN A 241 5.09 1.04 9.71
C ASN A 241 4.59 2.26 8.91
N GLY A 242 4.50 2.14 7.59
CA GLY A 242 3.94 3.20 6.75
C GLY A 242 2.45 3.44 7.01
N ALA A 243 1.66 2.39 7.28
CA ALA A 243 0.26 2.53 7.64
C ALA A 243 0.07 3.18 9.02
N VAL A 244 0.92 2.83 10.00
CA VAL A 244 0.91 3.50 11.32
C VAL A 244 1.32 4.97 11.18
N ARG A 245 2.33 5.29 10.36
CA ARG A 245 2.69 6.69 10.04
C ARG A 245 1.51 7.44 9.41
N ALA A 246 0.76 6.81 8.50
CA ALA A 246 -0.42 7.41 7.90
C ALA A 246 -1.52 7.66 8.93
N ALA A 247 -1.72 6.75 9.89
CA ALA A 247 -2.68 6.92 10.98
C ALA A 247 -2.31 8.10 11.88
N LEU A 248 -1.04 8.23 12.26
CA LEU A 248 -0.55 9.38 13.05
C LEU A 248 -0.75 10.69 12.30
N TRP A 249 -0.42 10.72 11.00
CA TRP A 249 -0.60 11.90 10.17
C TRP A 249 -2.08 12.28 9.98
N LEU A 250 -2.96 11.26 9.87
CA LEU A 250 -4.40 11.45 9.63
C LEU A 250 -5.16 11.93 10.88
N ALA A 251 -4.64 11.68 12.07
CA ALA A 251 -5.30 12.01 13.35
C ALA A 251 -5.66 13.50 13.49
N ASP A 252 -4.89 14.39 12.88
CA ASP A 252 -5.12 15.84 12.90
C ASP A 252 -6.03 16.34 11.77
N LYS A 253 -6.51 15.44 10.88
CA LYS A 253 -7.35 15.78 9.73
C LYS A 253 -8.82 15.54 10.02
N LYS A 254 -9.65 16.56 9.85
CA LYS A 254 -11.10 16.43 10.09
C LYS A 254 -11.79 15.63 9.00
N SER A 255 -11.49 15.94 7.73
CA SER A 255 -12.04 15.28 6.54
C SER A 255 -11.06 15.44 5.37
N GLY A 256 -11.26 14.69 4.31
CA GLY A 256 -10.46 14.76 3.09
C GLY A 256 -10.03 13.39 2.58
N PHE A 257 -9.69 13.35 1.29
CA PHE A 257 -9.20 12.16 0.61
C PHE A 257 -7.70 12.32 0.33
N TYR A 258 -6.91 11.47 0.89
CA TYR A 258 -5.44 11.53 0.88
C TYR A 258 -4.83 10.20 0.43
N ASP A 259 -3.59 10.28 0.00
CA ASP A 259 -2.75 9.13 -0.30
C ASP A 259 -1.39 9.21 0.42
N MET A 260 -0.50 8.25 0.16
CA MET A 260 0.83 8.27 0.79
C MET A 260 1.72 9.43 0.29
N GLN A 261 1.45 10.04 -0.87
CA GLN A 261 2.20 11.22 -1.32
C GLN A 261 1.87 12.44 -0.43
N ASP A 262 0.61 12.56 0.03
CA ASP A 262 0.19 13.59 0.99
C ASP A 262 0.84 13.35 2.35
N VAL A 263 0.78 12.11 2.87
CA VAL A 263 1.38 11.71 4.16
C VAL A 263 2.87 11.99 4.21
N LEU A 264 3.56 11.88 3.08
CA LEU A 264 5.01 12.04 2.95
C LEU A 264 5.43 13.43 2.47
N ALA A 265 4.48 14.35 2.22
CA ALA A 265 4.73 15.69 1.66
C ALA A 265 5.54 15.64 0.35
N LEU A 266 5.15 14.74 -0.57
CA LEU A 266 5.81 14.52 -1.87
C LEU A 266 5.04 15.14 -3.06
N LYS A 267 3.89 15.76 -2.81
CA LYS A 267 3.11 16.50 -3.83
C LYS A 267 3.63 17.89 -4.05
#